data_1574c9655eb31d6dac444d6045231cc6
#
_entry.id   1574c9655eb31d6dac444d6045231cc6
#
_cell.length_a   1.000
_cell.length_b   1.000
_cell.length_c   1.000
_cell.angle_alpha   90.00
_cell.angle_beta   90.00
_cell.angle_gamma   90.00
#
_symmetry.space_group_name_H-M   'P 1'
#
loop_
_entity.id
_entity.type
_entity.pdbx_description
1 polymer ?
#
loop_
_entity_poly.entity_id
_entity_poly.type
_entity_poly.pdbx_seq_one_letter_code
_entity_poly.pdbx_strand_id
1 'polypeptide(L)'
;MAEETQNLKKQISEDNPFYVKVRDELNQTGCGMCLAKWTQVTMHLQLGHTHSCHHPKTHPIPEREIRRNPSALHNTRYKKQKRREMLEGKRPEECDYCWGIEDSSDRFSDRTFKSAESWSYPHMDEIKNSSWRDDFNP
;
A
#
# COMPACT_ATOMS: atom_id res chain seq x y z
N MET A 1 -12.01 -11.96 24.93
CA MET A 1 -11.06 -12.59 23.98
C MET A 1 -10.67 -11.67 22.83
N ALA A 2 -11.60 -11.12 22.07
CA ALA A 2 -11.27 -10.20 20.98
C ALA A 2 -10.58 -8.92 21.46
N GLU A 3 -11.02 -8.37 22.58
CA GLU A 3 -10.41 -7.17 23.16
C GLU A 3 -8.99 -7.41 23.68
N GLU A 4 -8.75 -8.57 24.29
CA GLU A 4 -7.41 -8.93 24.74
C GLU A 4 -6.45 -9.11 23.58
N THR A 5 -6.90 -9.74 22.49
CA THR A 5 -6.10 -9.92 21.27
C THR A 5 -5.79 -8.59 20.62
N GLN A 6 -6.77 -7.67 20.58
CA GLN A 6 -6.55 -6.32 20.04
C GLN A 6 -5.60 -5.51 20.91
N ASN A 7 -5.73 -5.60 22.22
CA ASN A 7 -4.83 -4.93 23.15
C ASN A 7 -3.42 -5.46 23.05
N LEU A 8 -3.25 -6.78 22.89
CA LEU A 8 -1.95 -7.40 22.69
C LEU A 8 -1.31 -6.95 21.39
N LYS A 9 -2.07 -6.94 20.29
CA LYS A 9 -1.60 -6.43 18.99
C LYS A 9 -1.19 -4.95 19.08
N LYS A 10 -1.99 -4.16 19.76
CA LYS A 10 -1.69 -2.74 19.99
C LYS A 10 -0.39 -2.58 20.77
N GLN A 11 -0.23 -3.32 21.85
CA GLN A 11 0.96 -3.28 22.69
C GLN A 11 2.21 -3.71 21.93
N ILE A 12 2.11 -4.78 21.15
CA ILE A 12 3.20 -5.26 20.30
C ILE A 12 3.58 -4.23 19.26
N SER A 13 2.58 -3.56 18.64
CA SER A 13 2.83 -2.58 17.57
C SER A 13 3.46 -1.29 18.09
N GLU A 14 3.08 -0.85 19.30
CA GLU A 14 3.62 0.38 19.88
C GLU A 14 5.07 0.23 20.32
N ASP A 15 5.47 -0.99 20.79
CA ASP A 15 6.76 -1.25 21.37
C ASP A 15 7.74 -1.99 20.45
N ASN A 16 7.30 -2.44 19.27
CA ASN A 16 8.14 -3.24 18.39
C ASN A 16 9.09 -2.35 17.58
N PRO A 17 10.42 -2.43 17.84
CA PRO A 17 11.38 -1.59 17.14
C PRO A 17 11.44 -1.84 15.63
N PHE A 18 11.05 -3.03 15.16
CA PHE A 18 11.02 -3.31 13.74
C PHE A 18 9.92 -2.50 13.05
N TYR A 19 8.74 -2.40 13.63
CA TYR A 19 7.66 -1.59 13.07
C TYR A 19 7.98 -0.10 13.10
N VAL A 20 8.66 0.36 14.15
CA VAL A 20 9.15 1.73 14.21
C VAL A 20 10.12 1.99 13.05
N LYS A 21 11.05 1.07 12.83
CA LYS A 21 12.02 1.17 11.73
C LYS A 21 11.31 1.22 10.37
N VAL A 22 10.36 0.33 10.14
CA VAL A 22 9.60 0.28 8.88
C VAL A 22 8.85 1.59 8.67
N ARG A 23 8.14 2.07 9.67
CA ARG A 23 7.41 3.34 9.59
C ARG A 23 8.35 4.50 9.26
N ASP A 24 9.48 4.58 9.94
CA ASP A 24 10.43 5.67 9.72
C ASP A 24 11.03 5.63 8.32
N GLU A 25 11.33 4.44 7.80
CA GLU A 25 11.79 4.27 6.43
C GLU A 25 10.73 4.69 5.40
N LEU A 26 9.46 4.33 5.62
CA LEU A 26 8.36 4.77 4.77
C LEU A 26 8.20 6.29 4.82
N ASN A 27 8.27 6.87 6.01
CA ASN A 27 8.07 8.30 6.19
C ASN A 27 9.19 9.15 5.59
N GLN A 28 10.36 8.57 5.31
CA GLN A 28 11.42 9.27 4.57
C GLN A 28 10.95 9.67 3.17
N THR A 29 10.12 8.86 2.55
CA THR A 29 9.51 9.18 1.25
C THR A 29 8.26 10.04 1.45
N GLY A 30 7.42 9.72 2.42
CA GLY A 30 6.24 10.47 2.75
C GLY A 30 5.31 9.68 3.66
N CYS A 31 4.46 10.39 4.40
CA CYS A 31 3.52 9.76 5.33
C CYS A 31 2.37 9.02 4.64
N GLY A 32 2.33 9.04 3.31
CA GLY A 32 1.40 8.22 2.52
C GLY A 32 2.05 6.98 1.91
N MET A 33 3.37 6.81 2.05
CA MET A 33 4.09 5.71 1.42
C MET A 33 3.72 4.35 2.02
N CYS A 34 3.39 3.39 1.15
CA CYS A 34 3.02 2.03 1.56
C CYS A 34 3.46 1.03 0.49
N LEU A 35 4.24 0.03 0.88
CA LEU A 35 4.75 -0.96 -0.07
C LEU A 35 3.64 -1.85 -0.65
N ALA A 36 2.50 -1.96 0.03
CA ALA A 36 1.38 -2.76 -0.47
C ALA A 36 0.85 -2.29 -1.82
N LYS A 37 1.08 -1.02 -2.19
CA LYS A 37 0.74 -0.51 -3.53
C LYS A 37 1.53 -1.22 -4.63
N TRP A 38 2.67 -1.79 -4.29
CA TRP A 38 3.52 -2.52 -5.23
C TRP A 38 3.43 -4.03 -5.05
N THR A 39 3.18 -4.49 -3.83
CA THR A 39 3.33 -5.90 -3.47
C THR A 39 2.01 -6.66 -3.31
N GLN A 40 0.88 -5.97 -3.35
CA GLN A 40 -0.44 -6.61 -3.24
C GLN A 40 -1.33 -6.26 -4.43
N VAL A 41 -2.01 -7.29 -4.93
CA VAL A 41 -2.99 -7.16 -6.01
C VAL A 41 -4.17 -8.06 -5.68
N THR A 42 -5.37 -7.52 -5.80
CA THR A 42 -6.60 -8.31 -5.79
C THR A 42 -7.40 -8.01 -7.05
N MET A 43 -7.85 -9.04 -7.71
CA MET A 43 -8.66 -8.92 -8.92
C MET A 43 -10.02 -9.55 -8.67
N HIS A 44 -11.07 -8.79 -8.96
CA HIS A 44 -12.46 -9.26 -8.93
C HIS A 44 -12.93 -9.45 -10.36
N LEU A 45 -12.55 -10.57 -10.95
CA LEU A 45 -12.74 -10.80 -12.39
C LEU A 45 -14.21 -10.80 -12.81
N GLN A 46 -15.10 -11.25 -11.93
CA GLN A 46 -16.55 -11.23 -12.19
C GLN A 46 -17.08 -9.82 -12.45
N LEU A 47 -16.46 -8.83 -11.80
CA LEU A 47 -16.86 -7.44 -11.90
C LEU A 47 -15.95 -6.63 -12.85
N GLY A 48 -14.83 -7.22 -13.27
CA GLY A 48 -13.82 -6.49 -14.02
C GLY A 48 -13.15 -5.39 -13.21
N HIS A 49 -12.97 -5.60 -11.91
CA HIS A 49 -12.41 -4.65 -10.98
C HIS A 49 -11.13 -5.16 -10.34
N THR A 50 -10.30 -4.26 -9.83
CA THR A 50 -9.07 -4.57 -9.11
C THR A 50 -8.78 -3.54 -8.04
N HIS A 51 -7.93 -3.89 -7.09
CA HIS A 51 -7.34 -2.93 -6.15
C HIS A 51 -6.00 -3.49 -5.64
N SER A 52 -5.19 -2.64 -5.02
CA SER A 52 -3.88 -3.06 -4.52
C SER A 52 -3.99 -3.70 -3.14
N CYS A 53 -4.39 -2.93 -2.14
CA CYS A 53 -4.68 -3.40 -0.78
C CYS A 53 -6.18 -3.60 -0.65
N HIS A 54 -6.64 -4.32 0.37
CA HIS A 54 -8.07 -4.55 0.56
C HIS A 54 -8.85 -3.36 1.12
N HIS A 55 -8.17 -2.34 1.63
CA HIS A 55 -8.83 -1.15 2.18
C HIS A 55 -9.37 -0.19 1.13
N PRO A 56 -8.62 0.17 0.08
CA PRO A 56 -9.17 1.03 -0.97
C PRO A 56 -10.31 0.36 -1.71
N LYS A 57 -11.25 1.16 -2.16
CA LYS A 57 -12.31 0.65 -3.03
C LYS A 57 -11.72 0.07 -4.30
N THR A 58 -12.43 -0.90 -4.88
CA THR A 58 -12.06 -1.44 -6.17
C THR A 58 -12.29 -0.40 -7.27
N HIS A 59 -11.50 -0.48 -8.32
CA HIS A 59 -11.69 0.34 -9.51
C HIS A 59 -11.79 -0.53 -10.75
N PRO A 60 -12.50 -0.09 -11.80
CA PRO A 60 -12.64 -0.90 -13.01
C PRO A 60 -11.30 -1.03 -13.74
N ILE A 61 -11.13 -2.20 -14.36
CA ILE A 61 -10.00 -2.44 -15.27
C ILE A 61 -10.48 -2.06 -16.66
N PRO A 62 -10.00 -0.95 -17.25
CA PRO A 62 -10.50 -0.53 -18.56
C PRO A 62 -10.09 -1.51 -19.65
N GLU A 63 -11.07 -1.96 -20.45
CA GLU A 63 -10.82 -2.86 -21.56
C GLU A 63 -9.80 -2.29 -22.54
N ARG A 64 -9.84 -0.97 -22.77
CA ARG A 64 -8.89 -0.28 -23.62
C ARG A 64 -7.45 -0.46 -23.16
N GLU A 65 -7.21 -0.41 -21.84
CA GLU A 65 -5.88 -0.60 -21.28
C GLU A 65 -5.41 -2.04 -21.49
N ILE A 66 -6.28 -3.03 -21.27
CA ILE A 66 -5.94 -4.44 -21.45
C ILE A 66 -5.53 -4.73 -22.88
N ARG A 67 -6.24 -4.15 -23.84
CA ARG A 67 -5.93 -4.32 -25.26
C ARG A 67 -4.54 -3.80 -25.64
N ARG A 68 -4.11 -2.72 -24.99
CA ARG A 68 -2.78 -2.14 -25.23
C ARG A 68 -1.69 -2.84 -24.46
N ASN A 69 -2.00 -3.28 -23.23
CA ASN A 69 -1.04 -3.90 -22.34
C ASN A 69 -1.78 -4.90 -21.46
N PRO A 70 -1.64 -6.22 -21.69
CA PRO A 70 -2.31 -7.21 -20.86
C PRO A 70 -1.98 -7.13 -19.38
N SER A 71 -0.84 -6.56 -18.99
CA SER A 71 -0.49 -6.37 -17.59
C SER A 71 -1.42 -5.39 -16.88
N ALA A 72 -2.23 -4.62 -17.61
CA ALA A 72 -3.25 -3.76 -17.01
C ALA A 72 -4.30 -4.57 -16.24
N LEU A 73 -4.38 -5.87 -16.43
CA LEU A 73 -5.26 -6.72 -15.65
C LEU A 73 -4.98 -6.58 -14.15
N HIS A 74 -3.71 -6.48 -13.77
CA HIS A 74 -3.28 -6.31 -12.38
C HIS A 74 -2.60 -4.98 -12.11
N ASN A 75 -2.25 -4.21 -13.15
CA ASN A 75 -1.44 -3.01 -13.02
C ASN A 75 -1.99 -1.87 -13.88
N THR A 76 -3.17 -1.36 -13.50
CA THR A 76 -3.87 -0.30 -14.22
C THR A 76 -3.14 1.04 -14.12
N ARG A 77 -3.46 1.97 -15.02
CA ARG A 77 -2.99 3.36 -14.92
C ARG A 77 -3.37 4.00 -13.60
N TYR A 78 -4.55 3.68 -13.10
CA TYR A 78 -5.01 4.14 -11.80
C TYR A 78 -4.04 3.74 -10.69
N LYS A 79 -3.62 2.48 -10.65
CA LYS A 79 -2.65 2.00 -9.67
C LYS A 79 -1.30 2.70 -9.83
N LYS A 80 -0.84 2.87 -11.07
CA LYS A 80 0.43 3.55 -11.36
C LYS A 80 0.41 4.99 -10.87
N GLN A 81 -0.72 5.69 -11.06
CA GLN A 81 -0.88 7.04 -10.58
C GLN A 81 -0.83 7.13 -9.06
N LYS A 82 -1.49 6.19 -8.36
CA LYS A 82 -1.47 6.16 -6.90
C LYS A 82 -0.07 5.87 -6.35
N ARG A 83 0.69 5.00 -7.00
CA ARG A 83 2.08 4.77 -6.63
C ARG A 83 2.92 6.03 -6.84
N ARG A 84 2.71 6.73 -7.93
CA ARG A 84 3.40 8.00 -8.20
C ARG A 84 3.11 9.03 -7.10
N GLU A 85 1.86 9.17 -6.71
CA GLU A 85 1.47 10.07 -5.62
C GLU A 85 2.25 9.74 -4.34
N MET A 86 2.36 8.46 -3.99
CA MET A 86 3.12 8.03 -2.81
C MET A 86 4.60 8.38 -2.91
N LEU A 87 5.21 8.17 -4.07
CA LEU A 87 6.62 8.50 -4.28
C LEU A 87 6.89 10.00 -4.27
N GLU A 88 5.88 10.81 -4.57
CA GLU A 88 5.95 12.27 -4.49
C GLU A 88 5.69 12.80 -3.08
N GLY A 89 5.51 11.92 -2.11
CA GLY A 89 5.26 12.30 -0.72
C GLY A 89 3.80 12.62 -0.42
N LYS A 90 2.89 12.30 -1.33
CA LYS A 90 1.47 12.56 -1.16
C LYS A 90 0.75 11.37 -0.55
N ARG A 91 -0.40 11.62 0.03
CA ARG A 91 -1.32 10.60 0.54
C ARG A 91 -2.42 10.37 -0.49
N PRO A 92 -2.45 9.18 -1.16
CA PRO A 92 -3.56 8.87 -2.05
C PRO A 92 -4.88 8.85 -1.28
N GLU A 93 -5.89 9.52 -1.79
CA GLU A 93 -7.19 9.65 -1.13
C GLU A 93 -7.82 8.31 -0.78
N GLU A 94 -7.63 7.32 -1.62
CA GLU A 94 -8.21 5.98 -1.43
C GLU A 94 -7.66 5.22 -0.21
N CYS A 95 -6.57 5.71 0.39
CA CYS A 95 -5.93 5.06 1.54
C CYS A 95 -6.31 5.71 2.87
N ASP A 96 -7.43 6.41 2.93
CA ASP A 96 -7.89 7.17 4.09
C ASP A 96 -8.07 6.33 5.36
N TYR A 97 -8.33 5.03 5.23
CA TYR A 97 -8.39 4.12 6.37
C TYR A 97 -7.11 4.17 7.21
N CYS A 98 -5.95 4.09 6.56
CA CYS A 98 -4.67 4.12 7.26
C CYS A 98 -4.36 5.52 7.83
N TRP A 99 -4.64 6.57 7.08
CA TRP A 99 -4.40 7.92 7.56
C TRP A 99 -5.28 8.27 8.75
N GLY A 100 -6.54 7.84 8.71
CA GLY A 100 -7.46 8.07 9.82
C GLY A 100 -6.94 7.50 11.12
N ILE A 101 -6.35 6.31 11.07
CA ILE A 101 -5.74 5.68 12.25
C ILE A 101 -4.50 6.45 12.70
N GLU A 102 -3.61 6.78 11.79
CA GLU A 102 -2.35 7.45 12.11
C GLU A 102 -2.57 8.89 12.59
N ASP A 103 -3.53 9.61 12.01
CA ASP A 103 -3.80 10.99 12.38
C ASP A 103 -4.59 11.11 13.70
N SER A 104 -5.31 10.07 14.10
CA SER A 104 -6.12 10.07 15.32
C SER A 104 -5.45 9.39 16.51
N SER A 105 -4.27 8.79 16.32
CA SER A 105 -3.59 8.04 17.37
C SER A 105 -2.12 7.88 17.06
N ASP A 106 -1.35 7.39 18.05
CA ASP A 106 0.06 7.03 17.85
C ASP A 106 0.22 5.57 17.37
N ARG A 107 -0.87 4.95 16.95
CA ARG A 107 -0.83 3.55 16.52
C ARG A 107 -0.27 3.41 15.12
N PHE A 108 0.34 2.27 14.86
CA PHE A 108 0.65 1.86 13.50
C PHE A 108 -0.63 1.49 12.76
N SER A 109 -0.71 1.86 11.50
CA SER A 109 -1.77 1.42 10.60
C SER A 109 -1.30 0.22 9.78
N ASP A 110 -2.20 -0.35 8.96
CA ASP A 110 -1.85 -1.41 8.03
C ASP A 110 -0.79 -0.99 7.02
N ARG A 111 -0.61 0.30 6.79
CA ARG A 111 0.49 0.82 5.97
C ARG A 111 1.84 0.29 6.48
N THR A 112 2.06 0.33 7.77
CA THR A 112 3.28 -0.19 8.39
C THR A 112 3.28 -1.72 8.42
N PHE A 113 2.19 -2.33 8.86
CA PHE A 113 2.12 -3.79 8.99
C PHE A 113 2.28 -4.51 7.66
N LYS A 114 1.60 -4.03 6.62
CA LYS A 114 1.71 -4.63 5.29
C LYS A 114 3.07 -4.42 4.66
N SER A 115 3.67 -3.26 4.89
CA SER A 115 5.02 -2.98 4.39
C SER A 115 6.09 -3.79 5.13
N ALA A 116 5.81 -4.23 6.35
CA ALA A 116 6.72 -5.03 7.16
C ALA A 116 6.68 -6.52 6.82
N GLU A 117 5.72 -6.97 6.01
CA GLU A 117 5.57 -8.38 5.66
C GLU A 117 6.76 -8.88 4.85
N SER A 118 7.05 -10.19 4.97
CA SER A 118 8.25 -10.81 4.39
C SER A 118 8.32 -10.69 2.86
N TRP A 119 7.20 -10.52 2.19
CA TRP A 119 7.13 -10.34 0.74
C TRP A 119 7.14 -8.87 0.30
N SER A 120 7.15 -7.95 1.25
CA SER A 120 7.16 -6.52 0.96
C SER A 120 8.44 -5.84 1.41
N TYR A 121 8.83 -6.01 2.66
CA TYR A 121 9.94 -5.27 3.27
C TYR A 121 11.28 -5.42 2.52
N PRO A 122 11.65 -6.61 2.00
CA PRO A 122 12.90 -6.75 1.26
C PRO A 122 12.99 -5.88 0.00
N HIS A 123 11.86 -5.38 -0.50
CA HIS A 123 11.81 -4.53 -1.68
C HIS A 123 11.75 -3.04 -1.36
N MET A 124 11.88 -2.66 -0.09
CA MET A 124 11.75 -1.28 0.36
C MET A 124 12.65 -0.31 -0.44
N ASP A 125 13.95 -0.61 -0.52
CA ASP A 125 14.90 0.26 -1.19
C ASP A 125 14.67 0.33 -2.70
N GLU A 126 14.39 -0.80 -3.31
CA GLU A 126 14.08 -0.89 -4.73
C GLU A 126 12.85 -0.05 -5.08
N ILE A 127 11.80 -0.17 -4.28
CA ILE A 127 10.56 0.56 -4.51
C ILE A 127 10.74 2.06 -4.29
N LYS A 128 11.42 2.46 -3.21
CA LYS A 128 11.64 3.87 -2.89
C LYS A 128 12.52 4.56 -3.93
N ASN A 129 13.48 3.84 -4.48
CA ASN A 129 14.40 4.37 -5.48
C ASN A 129 13.95 4.14 -6.92
N SER A 130 12.83 3.46 -7.10
CA SER A 130 12.24 3.34 -8.40
C SER A 130 11.76 4.72 -8.84
N SER A 131 12.61 5.41 -9.54
CA SER A 131 12.19 6.61 -10.25
C SER A 131 11.17 6.18 -11.29
N TRP A 132 9.91 6.35 -11.00
CA TRP A 132 8.89 5.67 -11.49
C TRP A 132 8.61 5.74 -12.83
N ARG A 133 8.94 4.83 -13.39
CA ARG A 133 8.61 4.46 -14.73
C ARG A 133 7.14 4.09 -14.79
N ASP A 134 6.37 4.75 -15.61
CA ASP A 134 4.97 4.41 -15.83
C ASP A 134 4.80 3.00 -16.39
N ASP A 135 5.88 2.43 -16.90
CA ASP A 135 5.93 1.08 -17.44
C ASP A 135 6.34 0.02 -16.42
N PHE A 136 6.54 0.39 -15.16
CA PHE A 136 6.88 -0.58 -14.13
C PHE A 136 5.75 -1.59 -13.96
N ASN A 137 6.16 -2.83 -14.05
CA ASN A 137 5.25 -3.94 -13.97
C ASN A 137 5.79 -4.86 -12.88
N PRO A 138 5.22 -4.78 -11.67
CA PRO A 138 5.66 -5.63 -10.57
C PRO A 138 5.47 -7.11 -10.85
#